data_1800e032a3aefccea3e40e832a33b379
#
_entry.id   1800e032a3aefccea3e40e832a33b379
#
_cell.length_a   1.000
_cell.length_b   1.000
_cell.length_c   1.000
_cell.angle_alpha   90.00
_cell.angle_beta   90.00
_cell.angle_gamma   90.00
#
_symmetry.space_group_name_H-M   'P 1'
#
loop_
_entity.id
_entity.type
_entity.pdbx_description
1 polymer ?
#
loop_
_entity_poly.entity_id
_entity_poly.type
_entity_poly.pdbx_seq_one_letter_code
_entity_poly.pdbx_strand_id
1 'polypeptide(L)'
;MDEQLIVPSVIRDLDLSSVRERLIQKKGWTTAHAERLVEEYREYLALFYFHPGEEIVPPTQDLDDVWHEHILDTQRYSEDCRTVFGRFIHHVPGLEQGTDRHSEGLQRTRRHWW
;
A
#
# COMPACT_ATOMS: atom_id res chain seq x y z
N MET A 1 21.22 -1.97 1.13
CA MET A 1 20.40 -1.07 1.92
C MET A 1 20.35 -1.52 3.33
N ASP A 2 20.94 -0.75 4.19
CA ASP A 2 21.19 -1.21 5.55
C ASP A 2 20.08 -0.83 6.51
N GLU A 3 19.34 0.19 6.17
CA GLU A 3 18.27 0.62 7.04
C GLU A 3 16.95 0.07 6.55
N GLN A 4 16.29 -0.64 7.43
CA GLN A 4 14.95 -1.12 7.14
C GLN A 4 13.94 -0.02 7.45
N LEU A 5 12.93 0.08 6.60
CA LEU A 5 11.82 0.97 6.83
C LEU A 5 11.09 0.53 8.09
N ILE A 6 11.00 1.43 9.07
CA ILE A 6 10.29 1.13 10.31
C ILE A 6 8.80 1.32 10.06
N VAL A 7 8.03 0.27 10.35
CA VAL A 7 6.59 0.33 10.22
C VAL A 7 6.00 0.71 11.58
N PRO A 8 5.29 1.85 11.67
CA PRO A 8 4.67 2.26 12.93
C PRO A 8 3.70 1.21 13.47
N SER A 9 3.59 1.13 14.79
CA SER A 9 2.70 0.13 15.41
C SER A 9 1.25 0.30 14.97
N VAL A 10 0.80 1.53 14.73
CA VAL A 10 -0.56 1.78 14.27
C VAL A 10 -0.84 1.10 12.92
N ILE A 11 0.18 0.95 12.07
CA ILE A 11 0.05 0.22 10.80
C ILE A 11 0.20 -1.27 11.04
N ARG A 12 1.12 -1.69 11.91
CA ARG A 12 1.29 -3.11 12.21
C ARG A 12 0.02 -3.72 12.80
N ASP A 13 -0.73 -2.94 13.55
CA ASP A 13 -1.92 -3.42 14.24
C ASP A 13 -3.15 -3.48 13.34
N LEU A 14 -3.06 -3.02 12.09
CA LEU A 14 -4.18 -3.13 11.17
C LEU A 14 -4.50 -4.59 10.89
N ASP A 15 -5.78 -4.91 10.92
CA ASP A 15 -6.24 -6.26 10.55
C ASP A 15 -6.46 -6.32 9.04
N LEU A 16 -5.52 -6.91 8.34
CA LEU A 16 -5.57 -7.05 6.88
C LEU A 16 -5.85 -8.49 6.46
N SER A 17 -6.37 -9.31 7.38
CA SER A 17 -6.61 -10.73 7.10
C SER A 17 -7.63 -10.94 5.99
N SER A 18 -8.70 -10.12 5.94
CA SER A 18 -9.71 -10.26 4.89
C SER A 18 -9.15 -9.85 3.53
N VAL A 19 -8.27 -8.87 3.50
CA VAL A 19 -7.58 -8.48 2.25
C VAL A 19 -6.76 -9.67 1.75
N ARG A 20 -5.97 -10.27 2.63
CA ARG A 20 -5.17 -11.45 2.29
C ARG A 20 -6.03 -12.57 1.72
N GLU A 21 -7.13 -12.89 2.40
CA GLU A 21 -8.00 -13.98 1.97
C GLU A 21 -8.62 -13.75 0.61
N ARG A 22 -9.04 -12.52 0.34
CA ARG A 22 -9.62 -12.22 -0.97
C ARG A 22 -8.60 -12.33 -2.09
N LEU A 23 -7.35 -11.94 -1.83
CA LEU A 23 -6.30 -12.07 -2.83
C LEU A 23 -6.00 -13.53 -3.14
N ILE A 24 -6.00 -14.38 -2.12
CA ILE A 24 -5.84 -15.83 -2.32
C ILE A 24 -6.97 -16.36 -3.19
N GLN A 25 -8.21 -15.99 -2.88
CA GLN A 25 -9.39 -16.50 -3.59
C GLN A 25 -9.50 -15.93 -5.01
N LYS A 26 -9.29 -14.63 -5.17
CA LYS A 26 -9.51 -13.96 -6.45
C LYS A 26 -8.34 -14.09 -7.40
N LYS A 27 -7.12 -14.03 -6.89
CA LYS A 27 -5.92 -14.03 -7.73
C LYS A 27 -5.25 -15.38 -7.78
N GLY A 28 -5.68 -16.34 -6.96
CA GLY A 28 -5.03 -17.64 -6.90
C GLY A 28 -3.64 -17.59 -6.28
N TRP A 29 -3.34 -16.55 -5.50
CA TRP A 29 -2.04 -16.44 -4.85
C TRP A 29 -1.87 -17.55 -3.81
N THR A 30 -0.63 -17.98 -3.63
CA THR A 30 -0.31 -18.85 -2.50
C THR A 30 -0.43 -18.04 -1.20
N THR A 31 -0.65 -18.74 -0.10
CA THR A 31 -0.70 -18.09 1.21
C THR A 31 0.61 -17.35 1.48
N ALA A 32 1.74 -17.96 1.18
CA ALA A 32 3.04 -17.34 1.40
C ALA A 32 3.20 -16.04 0.60
N HIS A 33 2.78 -16.05 -0.67
CA HIS A 33 2.87 -14.86 -1.51
C HIS A 33 1.96 -13.75 -0.98
N ALA A 34 0.72 -14.10 -0.62
CA ALA A 34 -0.23 -13.13 -0.09
C ALA A 34 0.29 -12.50 1.21
N GLU A 35 0.84 -13.30 2.11
CA GLU A 35 1.39 -12.79 3.36
C GLU A 35 2.56 -11.85 3.12
N ARG A 36 3.46 -12.20 2.20
CA ARG A 36 4.59 -11.34 1.86
C ARG A 36 4.12 -10.01 1.30
N LEU A 37 3.15 -10.04 0.39
CA LEU A 37 2.65 -8.83 -0.23
C LEU A 37 1.88 -7.94 0.76
N VAL A 38 1.17 -8.54 1.70
CA VAL A 38 0.52 -7.77 2.76
C VAL A 38 1.55 -7.08 3.63
N GLU A 39 2.69 -7.74 3.93
CA GLU A 39 3.75 -7.09 4.70
C GLU A 39 4.40 -5.96 3.90
N GLU A 40 4.61 -6.14 2.60
CA GLU A 40 5.09 -5.05 1.74
C GLU A 40 4.11 -3.90 1.72
N TYR A 41 2.82 -4.19 1.73
CA TYR A 41 1.79 -3.16 1.77
C TYR A 41 1.85 -2.34 3.05
N ARG A 42 2.14 -2.97 4.19
CA ARG A 42 2.34 -2.22 5.45
C ARG A 42 3.50 -1.25 5.32
N GLU A 43 4.59 -1.66 4.69
CA GLU A 43 5.72 -0.78 4.43
C GLU A 43 5.33 0.35 3.48
N TYR A 44 4.54 0.04 2.46
CA TYR A 44 4.04 1.05 1.52
C TYR A 44 3.20 2.10 2.25
N LEU A 45 2.31 1.66 3.13
CA LEU A 45 1.51 2.58 3.95
C LEU A 45 2.40 3.45 4.83
N ALA A 46 3.50 2.92 5.32
CA ALA A 46 4.45 3.70 6.12
C ALA A 46 5.07 4.84 5.32
N LEU A 47 5.21 4.69 4.01
CA LEU A 47 5.71 5.80 3.17
C LEU A 47 4.76 6.99 3.21
N PHE A 48 3.46 6.74 3.12
CA PHE A 48 2.47 7.82 3.25
C PHE A 48 2.49 8.42 4.65
N TYR A 49 2.70 7.60 5.65
CA TYR A 49 2.75 8.05 7.04
C TYR A 49 3.90 9.02 7.28
N PHE A 50 5.08 8.70 6.74
CA PHE A 50 6.27 9.52 6.95
C PHE A 50 6.43 10.65 5.94
N HIS A 51 5.71 10.60 4.82
CA HIS A 51 5.83 11.58 3.74
C HIS A 51 4.45 12.10 3.33
N PRO A 52 3.73 12.76 4.27
CA PRO A 52 2.39 13.23 3.96
C PRO A 52 2.39 14.25 2.83
N GLY A 53 1.40 14.13 1.95
CA GLY A 53 1.25 15.05 0.83
C GLY A 53 2.05 14.68 -0.40
N GLU A 54 2.96 13.72 -0.32
CA GLU A 54 3.69 13.27 -1.50
C GLU A 54 2.90 12.24 -2.28
N GLU A 55 3.00 12.32 -3.59
CA GLU A 55 2.34 11.37 -4.48
C GLU A 55 3.25 10.17 -4.67
N ILE A 56 2.86 9.06 -4.08
CA ILE A 56 3.64 7.83 -4.07
C ILE A 56 2.83 6.76 -4.79
N VAL A 57 3.48 6.02 -5.71
CA VAL A 57 2.81 4.98 -6.48
C VAL A 57 3.38 3.62 -6.14
N PRO A 58 2.56 2.55 -6.19
CA PRO A 58 3.07 1.20 -5.93
C PRO A 58 4.02 0.77 -7.06
N PRO A 59 5.17 0.21 -6.70
CA PRO A 59 6.18 -0.14 -7.71
C PRO A 59 5.86 -1.42 -8.49
N THR A 60 4.92 -2.24 -8.03
CA THR A 60 4.55 -3.47 -8.71
C THR A 60 3.03 -3.60 -8.79
N GLN A 61 2.58 -4.38 -9.79
CA GLN A 61 1.15 -4.65 -9.94
C GLN A 61 0.61 -5.42 -8.72
N ASP A 62 1.38 -6.37 -8.21
CA ASP A 62 0.93 -7.15 -7.06
C ASP A 62 0.66 -6.26 -5.84
N LEU A 63 1.53 -5.28 -5.60
CA LEU A 63 1.31 -4.35 -4.49
C LEU A 63 0.09 -3.48 -4.73
N ASP A 64 -0.10 -3.02 -5.96
CA ASP A 64 -1.30 -2.26 -6.34
C ASP A 64 -2.57 -3.08 -6.11
N ASP A 65 -2.51 -4.37 -6.40
CA ASP A 65 -3.63 -5.28 -6.18
C ASP A 65 -3.99 -5.38 -4.69
N VAL A 66 -3.00 -5.41 -3.80
CA VAL A 66 -3.27 -5.41 -2.35
C VAL A 66 -3.99 -4.13 -1.96
N TRP A 67 -3.49 -2.99 -2.44
CA TRP A 67 -4.09 -1.69 -2.13
C TRP A 67 -5.54 -1.64 -2.62
N HIS A 68 -5.78 -2.10 -3.86
CA HIS A 68 -7.14 -2.17 -4.42
C HIS A 68 -8.08 -3.00 -3.56
N GLU A 69 -7.64 -4.17 -3.08
CA GLU A 69 -8.49 -4.99 -2.24
C GLU A 69 -8.82 -4.31 -0.92
N HIS A 70 -7.88 -3.59 -0.35
CA HIS A 70 -8.15 -2.83 0.87
C HIS A 70 -9.19 -1.73 0.60
N ILE A 71 -9.03 -0.99 -0.49
CA ILE A 71 -9.93 0.09 -0.87
C ILE A 71 -11.35 -0.43 -1.14
N LEU A 72 -11.49 -1.61 -1.75
CA LEU A 72 -12.80 -2.16 -2.07
C LEU A 72 -13.63 -2.44 -0.81
N ASP A 73 -13.00 -2.70 0.31
CA ASP A 73 -13.69 -2.70 1.60
C ASP A 73 -13.70 -1.27 2.11
N THR A 74 -14.59 -0.47 1.54
CA THR A 74 -14.55 0.98 1.70
C THR A 74 -14.70 1.43 3.15
N GLN A 75 -15.54 0.75 3.92
CA GLN A 75 -15.73 1.10 5.33
C GLN A 75 -14.46 0.84 6.13
N ARG A 76 -13.87 -0.34 5.99
CA ARG A 76 -12.64 -0.68 6.68
C ARG A 76 -11.49 0.23 6.24
N TYR A 77 -11.37 0.46 4.93
CA TYR A 77 -10.31 1.32 4.40
C TYR A 77 -10.42 2.73 4.96
N SER A 78 -11.63 3.28 5.00
CA SER A 78 -11.87 4.61 5.54
C SER A 78 -11.51 4.68 7.03
N GLU A 79 -11.90 3.68 7.80
CA GLU A 79 -11.56 3.62 9.22
C GLU A 79 -10.06 3.49 9.45
N ASP A 80 -9.39 2.63 8.67
CA ASP A 80 -7.95 2.43 8.78
C ASP A 80 -7.20 3.69 8.41
N CYS A 81 -7.61 4.38 7.36
CA CYS A 81 -7.00 5.66 6.98
C CYS A 81 -7.14 6.70 8.09
N ARG A 82 -8.33 6.77 8.68
CA ARG A 82 -8.54 7.72 9.79
C ARG A 82 -7.64 7.39 10.97
N THR A 83 -7.55 6.12 11.32
CA THR A 83 -6.75 5.68 12.47
C THR A 83 -5.26 5.94 12.23
N VAL A 84 -4.77 5.66 11.03
CA VAL A 84 -3.34 5.74 10.72
C VAL A 84 -2.93 7.16 10.33
N PHE A 85 -3.69 7.81 9.46
CA PHE A 85 -3.28 9.06 8.82
C PHE A 85 -4.09 10.26 9.26
N GLY A 86 -5.24 10.05 9.91
CA GLY A 86 -6.17 11.13 10.22
C GLY A 86 -6.91 11.67 8.99
N ARG A 87 -6.73 11.04 7.83
CA ARG A 87 -7.38 11.46 6.58
C ARG A 87 -7.45 10.28 5.63
N PHE A 88 -8.32 10.39 4.65
CA PHE A 88 -8.49 9.38 3.61
C PHE A 88 -7.33 9.47 2.61
N ILE A 89 -6.70 8.35 2.30
CA ILE A 89 -5.65 8.30 1.30
C ILE A 89 -6.27 7.83 -0.01
N HIS A 90 -6.33 8.72 -0.99
CA HIS A 90 -6.91 8.42 -2.28
C HIS A 90 -5.94 7.64 -3.16
N HIS A 91 -6.48 6.64 -3.86
CA HIS A 91 -5.78 5.98 -4.95
C HIS A 91 -6.15 6.76 -6.22
N VAL A 92 -5.22 7.53 -6.74
CA VAL A 92 -5.51 8.47 -7.83
C VAL A 92 -5.61 7.73 -9.15
N PRO A 93 -6.78 7.72 -9.81
CA PRO A 93 -6.91 7.13 -11.14
C PRO A 93 -6.17 8.01 -12.16
N GLY A 94 -5.72 7.39 -13.24
CA GLY A 94 -5.00 8.12 -14.29
C GLY A 94 -3.50 8.20 -14.08
N LEU A 95 -2.96 7.64 -12.98
CA LEU A 95 -1.52 7.48 -12.82
C LEU A 95 -1.10 6.21 -13.54
N GLU A 96 -1.25 6.21 -14.85
CA GLU A 96 -0.98 5.04 -15.68
C GLU A 96 0.48 4.90 -15.97
N GLN A 97 0.93 3.65 -16.15
CA GLN A 97 2.31 3.38 -16.52
C GLN A 97 2.64 4.10 -17.82
N GLY A 98 3.87 4.60 -17.89
CA GLY A 98 4.35 5.29 -19.07
C GLY A 98 4.07 6.79 -19.08
N THR A 99 3.33 7.31 -18.10
CA THR A 99 3.13 8.75 -17.97
C THR A 99 4.24 9.38 -17.14
N ASP A 100 4.51 10.66 -17.38
CA ASP A 100 5.50 11.39 -16.59
C ASP A 100 5.13 11.44 -15.12
N ARG A 101 3.86 11.62 -14.82
CA ARG A 101 3.37 11.67 -13.46
C ARG A 101 3.60 10.34 -12.74
N HIS A 102 3.37 9.24 -13.42
CA HIS A 102 3.64 7.91 -12.87
C HIS A 102 5.13 7.73 -12.60
N SER A 103 5.98 8.12 -13.56
CA SER A 103 7.44 8.00 -13.43
C SER A 103 7.95 8.81 -12.25
N GLU A 104 7.45 10.02 -12.07
CA GLU A 104 7.83 10.86 -10.95
C GLU A 104 7.41 10.26 -9.62
N GLY A 105 6.18 9.73 -9.55
CA GLY A 105 5.68 9.06 -8.36
C GLY A 105 6.51 7.83 -8.02
N LEU A 106 6.88 7.06 -9.04
CA LEU A 106 7.69 5.86 -8.86
C LEU A 106 9.09 6.22 -8.33
N GLN A 107 9.67 7.31 -8.83
CA GLN A 107 10.96 7.79 -8.33
C GLN A 107 10.86 8.18 -6.86
N ARG A 108 9.77 8.85 -6.46
CA ARG A 108 9.55 9.20 -5.06
C ARG A 108 9.45 7.94 -4.19
N THR A 109 8.70 6.94 -4.65
CA THR A 109 8.55 5.68 -3.94
C THR A 109 9.92 5.03 -3.73
N ARG A 110 10.71 4.95 -4.79
CA ARG A 110 12.03 4.35 -4.70
C ARG A 110 12.97 5.12 -3.79
N ARG A 111 12.91 6.44 -3.84
CA ARG A 111 13.76 7.28 -3.01
C ARG A 111 13.51 7.04 -1.53
N HIS A 112 12.26 6.86 -1.14
CA HIS A 112 11.89 6.71 0.27
C HIS A 112 11.96 5.27 0.75
N TRP A 113 11.84 4.30 -0.14
CA TRP A 113 11.73 2.89 0.24
C TRP A 113 13.05 2.15 0.07
N TRP A 114 13.75 2.40 -1.01
CA TRP A 114 15.00 1.71 -1.27
C TRP A 114 16.22 2.46 -0.74
#